data_21f27c87c9384257296d876377630b66
#
_entry.id   21f27c87c9384257296d876377630b66
#
_cell.length_a   1.000
_cell.length_b   1.000
_cell.length_c   1.000
_cell.angle_alpha   90.00
_cell.angle_beta   90.00
_cell.angle_gamma   90.00
#
_symmetry.space_group_name_H-M   'P 1'
#
loop_
_entity.id
_entity.type
_entity.pdbx_description
1 polymer ?
#
loop_
_entity_poly.entity_id
_entity_poly.type
_entity_poly.pdbx_seq_one_letter_code
_entity_poly.pdbx_strand_id
1 'polypeptide(L)'
;SEIGSQQRKQRIPDFMEDMGQTMAKSEKQKLKLLYIMQCLTEKTDAEHSVTTQEIIDYLALQGINAERKSIYTDIDLLIDYGMDIVKNSGRSGGYTLVSRQFELAELKLLVDAVQSSKFITTKKSRDLIGKLETLCSKYEAGQLHRQVVVTNRNKTVNENIYYNVDIIYNAIAENVKIQFQYFEWDVNKEMHLRRNGKIYEVSPWLLTWDDENYYLIAYDDEAEMIKHYRVDKMLKIELSVEKREGKEQFQHFDIAAYSKKTFGMFAGKEETVTLRCDRSLTGVMIDRFGKDVAMRKIDENTIQARVNVAVSRQFFGWITGLGNIVKIEAPERVVEQYRDYLGEIIERYS
;
A
#
# COMPACT_ATOMS: atom_id res chain seq x y z
N SER A 1 -25.84 -27.81 -19.22
CA SER A 1 -26.13 -26.46 -19.74
C SER A 1 -25.10 -25.51 -19.18
N GLU A 2 -24.19 -25.11 -20.04
CA GLU A 2 -23.18 -24.11 -19.82
C GLU A 2 -23.85 -22.73 -19.63
N ILE A 3 -23.69 -22.13 -18.49
CA ILE A 3 -23.91 -20.68 -18.31
C ILE A 3 -22.55 -20.08 -18.00
N GLY A 4 -21.98 -19.48 -19.05
CA GLY A 4 -20.70 -18.85 -19.02
C GLY A 4 -20.70 -17.62 -18.10
N SER A 5 -19.80 -17.61 -17.14
CA SER A 5 -19.39 -16.45 -16.38
C SER A 5 -18.66 -15.47 -17.31
N GLN A 6 -19.37 -14.52 -17.88
CA GLN A 6 -18.76 -13.35 -18.49
C GLN A 6 -18.21 -12.44 -17.37
N GLN A 7 -16.96 -12.66 -17.00
CA GLN A 7 -16.18 -11.65 -16.31
C GLN A 7 -16.16 -10.40 -17.19
N ARG A 8 -16.85 -9.35 -16.74
CA ARG A 8 -16.63 -8.00 -17.24
C ARG A 8 -15.22 -7.59 -16.89
N LYS A 9 -14.27 -7.86 -17.78
CA LYS A 9 -13.03 -7.10 -17.85
C LYS A 9 -13.48 -5.66 -18.11
N GLN A 10 -13.45 -4.80 -17.10
CA GLN A 10 -13.36 -3.37 -17.32
C GLN A 10 -12.00 -3.11 -17.98
N ARG A 11 -11.96 -3.27 -19.29
CA ARG A 11 -11.00 -2.56 -20.11
C ARG A 11 -11.25 -1.09 -19.84
N ILE A 12 -10.22 -0.37 -19.43
CA ILE A 12 -10.10 1.06 -19.78
C ILE A 12 -10.40 1.02 -21.28
N PRO A 13 -11.43 1.70 -21.77
CA PRO A 13 -11.78 1.59 -23.16
C PRO A 13 -10.53 1.93 -23.96
N ASP A 14 -10.12 1.07 -24.87
CA ASP A 14 -9.34 1.45 -26.04
C ASP A 14 -10.21 2.44 -26.82
N PHE A 15 -10.18 3.68 -26.36
CA PHE A 15 -10.93 4.79 -27.01
C PHE A 15 -10.40 5.08 -28.40
N MET A 16 -9.41 4.32 -28.86
CA MET A 16 -8.71 4.59 -30.12
C MET A 16 -9.09 3.68 -31.28
N GLU A 17 -9.75 2.52 -31.09
CA GLU A 17 -9.99 1.59 -32.22
C GLU A 17 -11.41 1.59 -32.78
N ASP A 18 -12.42 2.21 -32.13
CA ASP A 18 -13.81 2.11 -32.60
C ASP A 18 -14.49 3.46 -32.95
N MET A 19 -13.73 4.51 -33.14
CA MET A 19 -14.26 5.79 -33.65
C MET A 19 -13.96 6.03 -35.14
N GLY A 20 -13.98 4.99 -35.94
CA GLY A 20 -13.97 5.07 -37.40
C GLY A 20 -15.25 5.63 -38.02
N GLN A 21 -16.21 6.10 -37.23
CA GLN A 21 -17.42 6.76 -37.75
C GLN A 21 -17.32 8.26 -37.51
N THR A 22 -17.40 8.97 -38.62
CA THR A 22 -17.49 10.40 -38.87
C THR A 22 -18.22 11.18 -37.76
N MET A 23 -17.54 11.55 -36.66
CA MET A 23 -17.97 12.65 -35.84
C MET A 23 -17.99 13.95 -36.73
N ALA A 24 -19.09 14.67 -36.72
CA ALA A 24 -19.20 15.91 -37.43
C ALA A 24 -18.00 16.83 -37.06
N LYS A 25 -17.47 17.56 -38.03
CA LYS A 25 -16.30 18.44 -37.87
C LYS A 25 -16.39 19.38 -36.66
N SER A 26 -17.63 19.77 -36.27
CA SER A 26 -17.94 20.61 -35.11
C SER A 26 -17.78 19.89 -33.78
N GLU A 27 -17.98 18.57 -33.72
CA GLU A 27 -17.87 17.78 -32.47
C GLU A 27 -16.41 17.53 -32.11
N LYS A 28 -15.55 17.25 -33.10
CA LYS A 28 -14.11 17.11 -32.88
C LYS A 28 -13.47 18.42 -32.38
N GLN A 29 -13.99 19.58 -32.83
CA GLN A 29 -13.50 20.87 -32.35
C GLN A 29 -13.74 21.10 -30.85
N LYS A 30 -14.78 20.51 -30.27
CA LYS A 30 -15.01 20.57 -28.79
C LYS A 30 -13.94 19.84 -27.99
N LEU A 31 -13.29 18.85 -28.59
CA LEU A 31 -12.20 18.08 -27.94
C LEU A 31 -10.83 18.77 -28.05
N LYS A 32 -10.73 19.84 -28.82
CA LYS A 32 -9.46 20.54 -29.10
C LYS A 32 -8.74 20.96 -27.82
N LEU A 33 -9.44 21.60 -26.88
CA LEU A 33 -8.86 22.02 -25.58
C LEU A 33 -8.33 20.84 -24.77
N LEU A 34 -9.06 19.73 -24.76
CA LEU A 34 -8.64 18.51 -24.03
C LEU A 34 -7.35 17.92 -24.63
N TYR A 35 -7.24 17.91 -25.96
CA TYR A 35 -6.02 17.44 -26.61
C TYR A 35 -4.84 18.40 -26.44
N ILE A 36 -5.08 19.72 -26.40
CA ILE A 36 -4.01 20.67 -26.06
C ILE A 36 -3.54 20.48 -24.65
N MET A 37 -4.45 20.30 -23.68
CA MET A 37 -4.12 20.01 -22.30
C MET A 37 -3.31 18.69 -22.19
N GLN A 38 -3.73 17.65 -22.91
CA GLN A 38 -3.01 16.38 -22.95
C GLN A 38 -1.61 16.56 -23.56
N CYS A 39 -1.48 17.27 -24.67
CA CYS A 39 -0.19 17.57 -25.30
C CYS A 39 0.77 18.27 -24.34
N LEU A 40 0.29 19.27 -23.60
CA LEU A 40 1.08 19.99 -22.60
C LEU A 40 1.50 19.05 -21.46
N THR A 41 0.57 18.24 -20.96
CA THR A 41 0.84 17.28 -19.89
C THR A 41 1.89 16.24 -20.29
N GLU A 42 1.81 15.69 -21.50
CA GLU A 42 2.68 14.61 -21.96
C GLU A 42 4.05 15.09 -22.45
N LYS A 43 4.11 16.29 -23.05
CA LYS A 43 5.30 16.72 -23.81
C LYS A 43 6.08 17.86 -23.17
N THR A 44 5.64 18.40 -22.04
CA THR A 44 6.36 19.52 -21.41
C THR A 44 6.80 19.16 -19.99
N ASP A 45 7.90 19.74 -19.56
CA ASP A 45 8.45 19.72 -18.19
C ASP A 45 9.41 20.91 -18.04
N ALA A 46 10.22 20.92 -16.98
CA ALA A 46 11.16 22.02 -16.70
C ALA A 46 12.19 22.25 -17.82
N GLU A 47 12.52 21.22 -18.61
CA GLU A 47 13.52 21.27 -19.67
C GLU A 47 12.91 21.25 -21.08
N HIS A 48 11.65 20.87 -21.20
CA HIS A 48 10.98 20.68 -22.48
C HIS A 48 9.75 21.57 -22.60
N SER A 49 9.68 22.32 -23.70
CA SER A 49 8.51 23.11 -24.10
C SER A 49 7.96 22.62 -25.44
N VAL A 50 6.71 22.92 -25.74
CA VAL A 50 6.09 22.65 -27.04
C VAL A 50 5.78 23.96 -27.76
N THR A 51 6.15 24.03 -29.03
CA THR A 51 5.84 25.17 -29.90
C THR A 51 4.39 25.11 -30.35
N THR A 52 3.86 26.28 -30.83
CA THR A 52 2.52 26.34 -31.46
C THR A 52 2.41 25.35 -32.62
N GLN A 53 3.48 25.17 -33.40
CA GLN A 53 3.46 24.23 -34.53
C GLN A 53 3.35 22.78 -34.06
N GLU A 54 4.09 22.38 -33.03
CA GLU A 54 4.01 21.01 -32.46
C GLU A 54 2.64 20.72 -31.86
N ILE A 55 1.95 21.72 -31.29
CA ILE A 55 0.56 21.58 -30.85
C ILE A 55 -0.37 21.35 -32.04
N ILE A 56 -0.20 22.14 -33.14
CA ILE A 56 -0.99 21.94 -34.34
C ILE A 56 -0.77 20.58 -34.97
N ASP A 57 0.47 20.13 -35.04
CA ASP A 57 0.83 18.80 -35.54
C ASP A 57 0.25 17.68 -34.68
N TYR A 58 0.28 17.83 -33.35
CA TYR A 58 -0.34 16.90 -32.41
C TYR A 58 -1.86 16.82 -32.61
N LEU A 59 -2.55 17.96 -32.78
CA LEU A 59 -3.98 18.03 -33.07
C LEU A 59 -4.32 17.39 -34.43
N ALA A 60 -3.49 17.60 -35.43
CA ALA A 60 -3.65 17.00 -36.75
C ALA A 60 -3.63 15.44 -36.69
N LEU A 61 -2.79 14.86 -35.85
CA LEU A 61 -2.78 13.39 -35.59
C LEU A 61 -4.11 12.92 -35.01
N GLN A 62 -4.83 13.76 -34.28
CA GLN A 62 -6.16 13.46 -33.71
C GLN A 62 -7.29 13.80 -34.71
N GLY A 63 -6.95 14.23 -35.93
CA GLY A 63 -7.90 14.62 -36.94
C GLY A 63 -8.57 15.98 -36.69
N ILE A 64 -7.91 16.88 -35.95
CA ILE A 64 -8.36 18.22 -35.64
C ILE A 64 -7.46 19.24 -36.37
N ASN A 65 -8.05 20.02 -37.24
CA ASN A 65 -7.36 21.14 -37.90
C ASN A 65 -7.43 22.38 -37.01
N ALA A 66 -6.31 23.02 -36.77
CA ALA A 66 -6.23 24.24 -35.96
C ALA A 66 -5.30 25.26 -36.60
N GLU A 67 -5.64 26.53 -36.46
CA GLU A 67 -4.83 27.65 -36.89
C GLU A 67 -4.07 28.25 -35.69
N ARG A 68 -2.90 28.86 -35.95
CA ARG A 68 -2.06 29.49 -34.93
C ARG A 68 -2.82 30.44 -34.01
N LYS A 69 -3.66 31.30 -34.56
CA LYS A 69 -4.43 32.25 -33.74
C LYS A 69 -5.38 31.58 -32.78
N SER A 70 -5.99 30.46 -33.20
CA SER A 70 -6.91 29.72 -32.37
C SER A 70 -6.17 29.01 -31.21
N ILE A 71 -4.92 28.55 -31.43
CA ILE A 71 -4.10 27.95 -30.36
C ILE A 71 -3.78 29.00 -29.28
N TYR A 72 -3.48 30.25 -29.65
CA TYR A 72 -3.22 31.30 -28.66
C TYR A 72 -4.44 31.54 -27.76
N THR A 73 -5.63 31.62 -28.35
CA THR A 73 -6.88 31.76 -27.58
C THR A 73 -7.14 30.52 -26.69
N ASP A 74 -6.90 29.33 -27.21
CA ASP A 74 -7.09 28.09 -26.46
C ASP A 74 -6.12 28.00 -25.26
N ILE A 75 -4.87 28.41 -25.42
CA ILE A 75 -3.90 28.47 -24.33
C ILE A 75 -4.33 29.49 -23.27
N ASP A 76 -4.82 30.68 -23.69
CA ASP A 76 -5.33 31.67 -22.74
C ASP A 76 -6.54 31.12 -21.95
N LEU A 77 -7.45 30.39 -22.61
CA LEU A 77 -8.57 29.70 -21.91
C LEU A 77 -8.11 28.64 -20.94
N LEU A 78 -7.05 27.89 -21.26
CA LEU A 78 -6.49 26.90 -20.33
C LEU A 78 -5.83 27.57 -19.12
N ILE A 79 -5.19 28.72 -19.31
CA ILE A 79 -4.66 29.55 -18.22
C ILE A 79 -5.81 30.07 -17.35
N ASP A 80 -6.87 30.59 -17.95
CA ASP A 80 -8.07 31.05 -17.23
C ASP A 80 -8.78 29.90 -16.48
N TYR A 81 -8.72 28.68 -17.02
CA TYR A 81 -9.21 27.49 -16.36
C TYR A 81 -8.37 27.10 -15.11
N GLY A 82 -7.16 27.66 -14.98
CA GLY A 82 -6.28 27.43 -13.83
C GLY A 82 -5.05 26.57 -14.13
N MET A 83 -4.75 26.29 -15.40
CA MET A 83 -3.49 25.63 -15.76
C MET A 83 -2.33 26.64 -15.70
N ASP A 84 -1.28 26.29 -15.00
CA ASP A 84 -0.08 27.10 -14.90
C ASP A 84 0.82 26.90 -16.12
N ILE A 85 0.49 27.62 -17.20
CA ILE A 85 1.18 27.53 -18.48
C ILE A 85 2.06 28.76 -18.66
N VAL A 86 3.36 28.57 -18.81
CA VAL A 86 4.33 29.63 -19.12
C VAL A 86 4.59 29.69 -20.61
N LYS A 87 4.56 30.93 -21.15
CA LYS A 87 4.94 31.25 -22.54
C LYS A 87 6.43 31.58 -22.57
N ASN A 88 7.24 30.69 -23.14
CA ASN A 88 8.66 30.89 -23.27
C ASN A 88 8.98 31.77 -24.49
N SER A 89 9.88 32.75 -24.32
CA SER A 89 10.33 33.66 -25.40
C SER A 89 11.67 33.18 -25.97
N GLY A 90 11.91 33.48 -27.28
CA GLY A 90 13.20 33.22 -27.92
C GLY A 90 13.13 32.19 -29.05
N ARG A 91 14.32 31.70 -29.49
CA ARG A 91 14.46 30.75 -30.63
C ARG A 91 13.78 29.42 -30.40
N SER A 92 13.66 29.00 -29.12
CA SER A 92 12.96 27.80 -28.68
C SER A 92 11.64 28.14 -27.97
N GLY A 93 11.04 29.29 -28.31
CA GLY A 93 9.79 29.77 -27.71
C GLY A 93 8.64 28.78 -27.86
N GLY A 94 7.88 28.60 -26.80
CA GLY A 94 6.78 27.63 -26.76
C GLY A 94 6.01 27.74 -25.44
N TYR A 95 5.30 26.69 -25.12
CA TYR A 95 4.47 26.60 -23.92
C TYR A 95 4.99 25.48 -23.03
N THR A 96 5.02 25.71 -21.72
CA THR A 96 5.38 24.73 -20.72
C THR A 96 4.32 24.72 -19.62
N LEU A 97 3.82 23.55 -19.29
CA LEU A 97 3.01 23.33 -18.08
C LEU A 97 3.96 23.22 -16.89
N VAL A 98 3.90 24.22 -15.98
CA VAL A 98 4.83 24.31 -14.84
C VAL A 98 4.32 23.52 -13.65
N SER A 99 3.06 23.77 -13.24
CA SER A 99 2.48 23.10 -12.08
C SER A 99 1.70 21.85 -12.48
N ARG A 100 1.94 20.78 -11.76
CA ARG A 100 1.27 19.47 -11.92
C ARG A 100 0.63 19.05 -10.62
N GLN A 101 -0.28 18.07 -10.66
CA GLN A 101 -0.87 17.50 -9.44
C GLN A 101 0.15 16.86 -8.51
N PHE A 102 1.22 16.31 -9.09
CA PHE A 102 2.33 15.73 -8.38
C PHE A 102 3.65 16.26 -8.92
N GLU A 103 4.58 16.55 -8.02
CA GLU A 103 5.97 16.77 -8.39
C GLU A 103 6.66 15.46 -8.75
N LEU A 104 7.70 15.51 -9.59
CA LEU A 104 8.44 14.32 -10.00
C LEU A 104 9.03 13.58 -8.79
N ALA A 105 9.46 14.30 -7.74
CA ALA A 105 9.97 13.71 -6.50
C ALA A 105 8.89 12.89 -5.76
N GLU A 106 7.65 13.40 -5.73
CA GLU A 106 6.50 12.70 -5.13
C GLU A 106 6.14 11.45 -5.91
N LEU A 107 6.13 11.54 -7.26
CA LEU A 107 5.90 10.36 -8.12
C LEU A 107 6.98 9.29 -7.91
N LYS A 108 8.25 9.67 -7.76
CA LYS A 108 9.33 8.75 -7.42
C LYS A 108 9.06 8.02 -6.11
N LEU A 109 8.63 8.72 -5.06
CA LEU A 109 8.27 8.11 -3.78
C LEU A 109 7.09 7.14 -3.90
N LEU A 110 6.06 7.49 -4.69
CA LEU A 110 4.91 6.61 -4.94
C LEU A 110 5.32 5.36 -5.72
N VAL A 111 6.17 5.49 -6.73
CA VAL A 111 6.73 4.35 -7.48
C VAL A 111 7.53 3.44 -6.56
N ASP A 112 8.39 4.01 -5.71
CA ASP A 112 9.20 3.26 -4.75
C ASP A 112 8.31 2.51 -3.75
N ALA A 113 7.25 3.13 -3.24
CA ALA A 113 6.28 2.50 -2.35
C ALA A 113 5.57 1.31 -3.02
N VAL A 114 5.13 1.47 -4.28
CA VAL A 114 4.50 0.39 -5.05
C VAL A 114 5.51 -0.73 -5.35
N GLN A 115 6.73 -0.38 -5.74
CA GLN A 115 7.77 -1.33 -6.09
C GLN A 115 8.24 -2.14 -4.88
N SER A 116 8.42 -1.48 -3.74
CA SER A 116 8.91 -2.11 -2.51
C SER A 116 7.84 -2.95 -1.78
N SER A 117 6.56 -2.73 -2.06
CA SER A 117 5.48 -3.44 -1.40
C SER A 117 5.48 -4.94 -1.71
N LYS A 118 5.55 -5.79 -0.68
CA LYS A 118 5.36 -7.25 -0.81
C LYS A 118 3.90 -7.62 -1.08
N PHE A 119 2.99 -6.75 -0.65
CA PHE A 119 1.56 -6.95 -0.76
C PHE A 119 1.03 -6.82 -2.19
N ILE A 120 1.68 -5.99 -3.03
CA ILE A 120 1.26 -5.76 -4.41
C ILE A 120 1.98 -6.75 -5.32
N THR A 121 1.23 -7.53 -6.13
CA THR A 121 1.83 -8.49 -7.07
C THR A 121 2.72 -7.79 -8.08
N THR A 122 3.66 -8.52 -8.68
CA THR A 122 4.56 -7.96 -9.71
C THR A 122 3.80 -7.38 -10.89
N LYS A 123 2.74 -8.07 -11.34
CA LYS A 123 1.87 -7.60 -12.43
C LYS A 123 1.17 -6.31 -12.06
N LYS A 124 0.51 -6.28 -10.89
CA LYS A 124 -0.22 -5.10 -10.43
C LYS A 124 0.70 -3.91 -10.15
N SER A 125 1.92 -4.15 -9.65
CA SER A 125 2.93 -3.09 -9.51
C SER A 125 3.25 -2.42 -10.85
N ARG A 126 3.46 -3.21 -11.90
CA ARG A 126 3.71 -2.68 -13.25
C ARG A 126 2.55 -1.84 -13.76
N ASP A 127 1.32 -2.35 -13.60
CA ASP A 127 0.11 -1.63 -14.02
C ASP A 127 -0.06 -0.30 -13.28
N LEU A 128 0.21 -0.27 -11.96
CA LEU A 128 0.13 0.94 -11.14
C LEU A 128 1.22 1.95 -11.51
N ILE A 129 2.46 1.48 -11.70
CA ILE A 129 3.58 2.35 -12.12
C ILE A 129 3.27 2.97 -13.49
N GLY A 130 2.78 2.19 -14.46
CA GLY A 130 2.35 2.72 -15.75
C GLY A 130 1.26 3.80 -15.66
N LYS A 131 0.38 3.71 -14.66
CA LYS A 131 -0.59 4.79 -14.39
C LYS A 131 0.07 6.03 -13.77
N LEU A 132 1.01 5.86 -12.86
CA LEU A 132 1.76 6.98 -12.27
C LEU A 132 2.58 7.73 -13.33
N GLU A 133 3.13 7.02 -14.31
CA GLU A 133 3.88 7.59 -15.43
C GLU A 133 3.04 8.54 -16.29
N THR A 134 1.72 8.34 -16.36
CA THR A 134 0.84 9.27 -17.10
C THR A 134 0.63 10.62 -16.40
N LEU A 135 1.10 10.77 -15.15
CA LEU A 135 0.97 12.01 -14.37
C LEU A 135 2.15 12.97 -14.56
N CYS A 136 3.16 12.58 -15.30
CA CYS A 136 4.33 13.40 -15.62
C CYS A 136 4.58 13.44 -17.15
N SER A 137 5.62 14.16 -17.58
CA SER A 137 5.99 14.18 -18.99
C SER A 137 6.56 12.82 -19.43
N LYS A 138 6.50 12.53 -20.74
CA LYS A 138 7.13 11.34 -21.33
C LYS A 138 8.65 11.27 -21.08
N TYR A 139 9.28 12.41 -20.86
CA TYR A 139 10.73 12.51 -20.59
C TYR A 139 11.02 12.18 -19.12
N GLU A 140 10.18 12.64 -18.22
CA GLU A 140 10.24 12.36 -16.79
C GLU A 140 9.83 10.91 -16.49
N ALA A 141 8.84 10.36 -17.21
CA ALA A 141 8.38 8.98 -17.06
C ALA A 141 9.53 7.97 -17.17
N GLY A 142 10.49 8.20 -18.09
CA GLY A 142 11.69 7.38 -18.20
C GLY A 142 12.58 7.39 -16.94
N GLN A 143 12.44 8.40 -16.07
CA GLN A 143 13.15 8.44 -14.80
C GLN A 143 12.46 7.65 -13.71
N LEU A 144 11.15 7.40 -13.82
CA LEU A 144 10.39 6.61 -12.85
C LEU A 144 10.72 5.11 -12.93
N HIS A 145 11.14 4.62 -14.10
CA HIS A 145 11.55 3.22 -14.25
C HIS A 145 12.85 2.86 -13.52
N ARG A 146 13.58 3.85 -13.01
CA ARG A 146 14.99 3.68 -12.72
C ARG A 146 15.26 3.11 -11.38
N GLN A 147 14.63 2.73 -10.47
CA GLN A 147 15.47 2.49 -9.54
C GLN A 147 15.43 2.16 -8.17
N VAL A 148 14.43 1.76 -7.60
CA VAL A 148 14.64 0.95 -6.41
C VAL A 148 14.78 -0.50 -6.86
N VAL A 149 16.00 -0.99 -6.96
CA VAL A 149 16.25 -2.43 -7.07
C VAL A 149 15.88 -3.01 -5.71
N VAL A 150 14.65 -3.42 -5.58
CA VAL A 150 14.18 -4.16 -4.40
C VAL A 150 14.71 -5.58 -4.53
N THR A 151 15.92 -5.79 -4.00
CA THR A 151 16.55 -7.11 -3.95
C THR A 151 15.78 -8.00 -2.99
N ASN A 152 15.49 -9.24 -3.42
CA ASN A 152 14.95 -10.33 -2.59
C ASN A 152 13.59 -10.12 -1.92
N ARG A 153 12.67 -9.33 -2.50
CA ARG A 153 11.31 -9.25 -1.99
C ARG A 153 10.38 -10.20 -2.74
N ASN A 154 9.97 -11.27 -2.08
CA ASN A 154 8.93 -12.15 -2.59
C ASN A 154 7.58 -11.42 -2.50
N LYS A 155 7.11 -10.91 -3.64
CA LYS A 155 5.76 -10.33 -3.75
C LYS A 155 4.71 -11.41 -3.63
N THR A 156 3.53 -11.05 -3.12
CA THR A 156 2.39 -11.97 -3.09
C THR A 156 2.02 -12.46 -4.49
N VAL A 157 1.50 -13.67 -4.56
CA VAL A 157 0.96 -14.27 -5.79
C VAL A 157 -0.56 -14.11 -5.91
N ASN A 158 -1.22 -13.62 -4.85
CA ASN A 158 -2.66 -13.44 -4.83
C ASN A 158 -3.07 -12.16 -5.58
N GLU A 159 -3.46 -12.29 -6.84
CA GLU A 159 -3.89 -11.18 -7.70
C GLU A 159 -5.18 -10.49 -7.21
N ASN A 160 -5.96 -11.17 -6.35
CA ASN A 160 -7.23 -10.64 -5.85
C ASN A 160 -7.08 -9.86 -4.53
N ILE A 161 -5.88 -9.72 -4.02
CA ILE A 161 -5.64 -9.19 -2.67
C ILE A 161 -6.24 -7.81 -2.44
N TYR A 162 -6.18 -6.91 -3.41
CA TYR A 162 -6.77 -5.58 -3.30
C TYR A 162 -8.31 -5.61 -3.34
N TYR A 163 -8.91 -6.57 -4.05
CA TYR A 163 -10.35 -6.81 -3.99
C TYR A 163 -10.75 -7.37 -2.63
N ASN A 164 -9.92 -8.24 -2.05
CA ASN A 164 -10.15 -8.74 -0.69
C ASN A 164 -10.19 -7.60 0.32
N VAL A 165 -9.26 -6.64 0.21
CA VAL A 165 -9.24 -5.44 1.06
C VAL A 165 -10.52 -4.61 0.88
N ASP A 166 -10.96 -4.40 -0.36
CA ASP A 166 -12.17 -3.65 -0.68
C ASP A 166 -13.42 -4.32 -0.10
N ILE A 167 -13.56 -5.63 -0.26
CA ILE A 167 -14.68 -6.41 0.31
C ILE A 167 -14.68 -6.29 1.85
N ILE A 168 -13.52 -6.34 2.50
CA ILE A 168 -13.42 -6.17 3.95
C ILE A 168 -13.87 -4.77 4.38
N TYR A 169 -13.45 -3.72 3.68
CA TYR A 169 -13.92 -2.35 3.95
C TYR A 169 -15.43 -2.23 3.79
N ASN A 170 -16.01 -2.82 2.74
CA ASN A 170 -17.45 -2.82 2.51
C ASN A 170 -18.19 -3.56 3.64
N ALA A 171 -17.69 -4.72 4.06
CA ALA A 171 -18.26 -5.47 5.18
C ALA A 171 -18.25 -4.66 6.49
N ILE A 172 -17.15 -3.92 6.74
CA ILE A 172 -17.05 -3.04 7.92
C ILE A 172 -18.06 -1.90 7.83
N ALA A 173 -18.21 -1.28 6.66
CA ALA A 173 -19.14 -0.17 6.42
C ALA A 173 -20.61 -0.62 6.53
N GLU A 174 -20.94 -1.80 5.99
CA GLU A 174 -22.30 -2.37 6.02
C GLU A 174 -22.65 -3.08 7.32
N ASN A 175 -21.67 -3.19 8.24
CA ASN A 175 -21.82 -3.87 9.54
C ASN A 175 -22.24 -5.34 9.40
N VAL A 176 -21.58 -6.07 8.48
CA VAL A 176 -21.85 -7.50 8.21
C VAL A 176 -20.59 -8.34 8.40
N LYS A 177 -20.79 -9.66 8.62
CA LYS A 177 -19.71 -10.65 8.63
C LYS A 177 -19.16 -10.89 7.23
N ILE A 178 -18.01 -11.54 7.16
CA ILE A 178 -17.42 -12.05 5.93
C ILE A 178 -17.19 -13.54 6.03
N GLN A 179 -17.26 -14.20 4.88
CA GLN A 179 -16.90 -15.61 4.71
C GLN A 179 -15.69 -15.70 3.79
N PHE A 180 -14.76 -16.62 4.09
CA PHE A 180 -13.59 -16.86 3.24
C PHE A 180 -12.99 -18.22 3.50
N GLN A 181 -12.17 -18.71 2.55
CA GLN A 181 -11.26 -19.83 2.74
C GLN A 181 -9.85 -19.28 3.04
N TYR A 182 -9.05 -20.04 3.80
CA TYR A 182 -7.70 -19.64 4.17
C TYR A 182 -6.72 -20.69 3.71
N PHE A 183 -5.60 -20.27 3.10
CA PHE A 183 -4.59 -21.19 2.60
C PHE A 183 -3.28 -21.12 3.37
N GLU A 184 -2.50 -22.17 3.26
CA GLU A 184 -1.12 -22.27 3.73
C GLU A 184 -0.26 -22.95 2.66
N TRP A 185 1.03 -22.70 2.73
CA TRP A 185 2.00 -23.32 1.84
C TRP A 185 2.54 -24.60 2.49
N ASP A 186 2.69 -25.66 1.70
CA ASP A 186 3.40 -26.85 2.12
C ASP A 186 4.91 -26.77 1.80
N VAL A 187 5.63 -27.84 2.14
CA VAL A 187 7.09 -27.97 1.91
C VAL A 187 7.45 -27.99 0.41
N ASN A 188 6.52 -28.36 -0.46
CA ASN A 188 6.67 -28.39 -1.90
C ASN A 188 6.36 -27.03 -2.54
N LYS A 189 5.99 -26.01 -1.73
CA LYS A 189 5.53 -24.68 -2.15
C LYS A 189 4.20 -24.75 -2.89
N GLU A 190 3.37 -25.75 -2.61
CA GLU A 190 2.02 -25.88 -3.11
C GLU A 190 1.03 -25.24 -2.13
N MET A 191 -0.01 -24.63 -2.68
CA MET A 191 -1.05 -23.95 -1.92
C MET A 191 -2.11 -24.96 -1.48
N HIS A 192 -2.29 -25.12 -0.18
CA HIS A 192 -3.31 -25.99 0.40
C HIS A 192 -4.31 -25.20 1.22
N LEU A 193 -5.60 -25.55 1.06
CA LEU A 193 -6.64 -24.96 1.90
C LEU A 193 -6.53 -25.49 3.33
N ARG A 194 -6.43 -24.56 4.27
CA ARG A 194 -6.35 -24.89 5.69
C ARG A 194 -7.62 -25.58 6.17
N ARG A 195 -7.49 -26.56 7.08
CA ARG A 195 -8.59 -27.32 7.65
C ARG A 195 -9.52 -27.95 6.61
N ASN A 196 -8.94 -28.57 5.57
CA ASN A 196 -9.65 -29.22 4.48
C ASN A 196 -10.66 -28.31 3.75
N GLY A 197 -10.31 -27.03 3.61
CA GLY A 197 -11.16 -26.05 2.92
C GLY A 197 -12.31 -25.46 3.76
N LYS A 198 -12.22 -25.56 5.10
CA LYS A 198 -13.20 -24.91 5.99
C LYS A 198 -13.44 -23.48 5.54
N ILE A 199 -14.71 -23.10 5.46
CA ILE A 199 -15.11 -21.71 5.34
C ILE A 199 -15.04 -21.08 6.72
N TYR A 200 -14.30 -19.99 6.84
CA TYR A 200 -14.25 -19.16 8.02
C TYR A 200 -15.31 -18.09 7.88
N GLU A 201 -16.13 -17.91 8.89
CA GLU A 201 -17.07 -16.79 9.01
C GLU A 201 -16.66 -15.97 10.24
N VAL A 202 -16.40 -14.67 10.04
CA VAL A 202 -15.91 -13.81 11.10
C VAL A 202 -16.50 -12.40 10.98
N SER A 203 -16.51 -11.69 12.09
CA SER A 203 -16.92 -10.29 12.19
C SER A 203 -15.71 -9.37 11.96
N PRO A 204 -15.54 -8.73 10.76
CA PRO A 204 -14.39 -7.87 10.48
C PRO A 204 -14.52 -6.55 11.22
N TRP A 205 -13.49 -6.14 11.96
CA TRP A 205 -13.51 -4.89 12.71
C TRP A 205 -12.50 -3.88 12.19
N LEU A 206 -11.27 -4.30 11.91
CA LEU A 206 -10.19 -3.42 11.52
C LEU A 206 -9.28 -4.08 10.49
N LEU A 207 -8.75 -3.26 9.59
CA LEU A 207 -7.58 -3.60 8.79
C LEU A 207 -6.38 -2.86 9.34
N THR A 208 -5.28 -3.57 9.53
CA THR A 208 -4.01 -2.98 9.95
C THR A 208 -2.89 -3.42 9.04
N TRP A 209 -1.84 -2.61 8.99
CA TRP A 209 -0.63 -2.88 8.23
C TRP A 209 0.50 -3.19 9.20
N ASP A 210 1.08 -4.38 9.12
CA ASP A 210 2.22 -4.78 9.92
C ASP A 210 3.16 -5.67 9.11
N ASP A 211 4.47 -5.47 9.25
CA ASP A 211 5.53 -6.18 8.50
C ASP A 211 5.20 -6.36 7.00
N GLU A 212 4.78 -5.27 6.38
CA GLU A 212 4.45 -5.18 4.95
C GLU A 212 3.28 -6.08 4.50
N ASN A 213 2.40 -6.49 5.40
CA ASN A 213 1.20 -7.24 5.11
C ASN A 213 -0.05 -6.55 5.69
N TYR A 214 -1.17 -6.71 5.00
CA TYR A 214 -2.47 -6.41 5.60
C TYR A 214 -2.93 -7.54 6.49
N TYR A 215 -3.36 -7.17 7.69
CA TYR A 215 -4.00 -8.06 8.62
C TYR A 215 -5.43 -7.59 8.87
N LEU A 216 -6.37 -8.51 8.76
CA LEU A 216 -7.71 -8.33 9.28
C LEU A 216 -7.70 -8.68 10.76
N ILE A 217 -8.14 -7.75 11.60
CA ILE A 217 -8.47 -7.99 12.99
C ILE A 217 -9.97 -8.22 13.05
N ALA A 218 -10.39 -9.42 13.40
CA ALA A 218 -11.77 -9.84 13.40
C ALA A 218 -12.15 -10.55 14.70
N TYR A 219 -13.41 -10.49 15.07
CA TYR A 219 -13.97 -11.35 16.10
C TYR A 219 -14.43 -12.66 15.45
N ASP A 220 -13.99 -13.76 16.01
CA ASP A 220 -14.36 -15.11 15.61
C ASP A 220 -15.38 -15.61 16.64
N ASP A 221 -16.63 -15.71 16.22
CA ASP A 221 -17.74 -16.04 17.10
C ASP A 221 -17.69 -17.48 17.61
N GLU A 222 -17.17 -18.39 16.77
CA GLU A 222 -16.99 -19.81 17.17
C GLU A 222 -15.96 -19.98 18.29
N ALA A 223 -14.93 -19.14 18.29
CA ALA A 223 -13.86 -19.17 19.28
C ALA A 223 -14.03 -18.11 20.38
N GLU A 224 -15.03 -17.24 20.28
CA GLU A 224 -15.31 -16.13 21.20
C GLU A 224 -14.10 -15.23 21.48
N MET A 225 -13.26 -14.99 20.45
CA MET A 225 -12.02 -14.23 20.60
C MET A 225 -11.64 -13.43 19.36
N ILE A 226 -10.80 -12.42 19.59
CA ILE A 226 -10.17 -11.64 18.52
C ILE A 226 -9.11 -12.49 17.83
N LYS A 227 -9.16 -12.58 16.51
CA LYS A 227 -8.19 -13.26 15.67
C LYS A 227 -7.63 -12.35 14.60
N HIS A 228 -6.41 -12.66 14.14
CA HIS A 228 -5.73 -11.97 13.07
C HIS A 228 -5.62 -12.89 11.86
N TYR A 229 -5.98 -12.35 10.71
CA TYR A 229 -5.88 -13.07 9.46
C TYR A 229 -5.09 -12.24 8.45
N ARG A 230 -4.08 -12.83 7.85
CA ARG A 230 -3.37 -12.20 6.73
C ARG A 230 -4.27 -12.18 5.52
N VAL A 231 -4.51 -10.98 4.96
CA VAL A 231 -5.44 -10.80 3.85
C VAL A 231 -4.94 -11.44 2.56
N ASP A 232 -3.61 -11.53 2.38
CA ASP A 232 -3.00 -12.19 1.22
C ASP A 232 -3.24 -13.71 1.20
N LYS A 233 -3.59 -14.32 2.35
CA LYS A 233 -3.92 -15.75 2.48
C LYS A 233 -5.41 -16.06 2.40
N MET A 234 -6.25 -15.06 2.23
CA MET A 234 -7.70 -15.23 2.07
C MET A 234 -8.05 -15.52 0.61
N LEU A 235 -8.92 -16.47 0.41
CA LEU A 235 -9.47 -16.84 -0.90
C LEU A 235 -10.99 -16.86 -0.83
N LYS A 236 -11.63 -16.54 -1.95
CA LYS A 236 -13.11 -16.58 -2.09
C LYS A 236 -13.80 -15.80 -0.99
N ILE A 237 -13.33 -14.58 -0.75
CA ILE A 237 -13.94 -13.72 0.27
C ILE A 237 -15.28 -13.18 -0.24
N GLU A 238 -16.31 -13.27 0.61
CA GLU A 238 -17.66 -12.83 0.29
C GLU A 238 -18.30 -12.16 1.53
N LEU A 239 -19.22 -11.24 1.28
CA LEU A 239 -20.05 -10.65 2.35
C LEU A 239 -21.07 -11.68 2.85
N SER A 240 -21.24 -11.79 4.16
CA SER A 240 -22.32 -12.54 4.76
C SER A 240 -23.57 -11.65 4.92
N VAL A 241 -24.72 -12.28 5.06
CA VAL A 241 -25.98 -11.58 5.41
C VAL A 241 -26.06 -11.27 6.91
N GLU A 242 -25.24 -11.92 7.72
CA GLU A 242 -25.23 -11.80 9.15
C GLU A 242 -24.54 -10.52 9.61
N LYS A 243 -25.07 -9.91 10.68
CA LYS A 243 -24.47 -8.72 11.30
C LYS A 243 -23.25 -9.10 12.12
N ARG A 244 -22.29 -8.15 12.20
CA ARG A 244 -21.07 -8.33 13.00
C ARG A 244 -21.40 -8.47 14.47
N GLU A 245 -20.61 -9.30 15.12
CA GLU A 245 -20.59 -9.51 16.57
C GLU A 245 -19.27 -9.01 17.18
N GLY A 246 -19.12 -9.11 18.50
CA GLY A 246 -17.88 -8.72 19.19
C GLY A 246 -17.71 -7.22 19.38
N LYS A 247 -18.79 -6.41 19.32
CA LYS A 247 -18.72 -4.95 19.47
C LYS A 247 -18.10 -4.53 20.81
N GLU A 248 -18.40 -5.23 21.88
CA GLU A 248 -17.90 -4.90 23.22
C GLU A 248 -16.38 -5.03 23.32
N GLN A 249 -15.81 -6.04 22.66
CA GLN A 249 -14.36 -6.27 22.61
C GLN A 249 -13.61 -5.15 21.88
N PHE A 250 -14.29 -4.42 20.98
CA PHE A 250 -13.70 -3.34 20.20
C PHE A 250 -14.08 -1.94 20.67
N GLN A 251 -14.95 -1.79 21.66
CA GLN A 251 -15.42 -0.48 22.12
C GLN A 251 -14.30 0.44 22.64
N HIS A 252 -13.25 -0.16 23.20
CA HIS A 252 -12.07 0.53 23.74
C HIS A 252 -10.77 0.07 23.07
N PHE A 253 -10.87 -0.50 21.86
CA PHE A 253 -9.74 -1.06 21.14
C PHE A 253 -8.93 0.06 20.46
N ASP A 254 -7.80 0.41 21.05
CA ASP A 254 -6.83 1.32 20.45
C ASP A 254 -5.87 0.54 19.54
N ILE A 255 -6.08 0.66 18.21
CA ILE A 255 -5.27 -0.05 17.21
C ILE A 255 -3.79 0.38 17.24
N ALA A 256 -3.50 1.66 17.52
CA ALA A 256 -2.13 2.14 17.58
C ALA A 256 -1.38 1.57 18.78
N ALA A 257 -2.04 1.54 19.94
CA ALA A 257 -1.51 0.88 21.12
C ALA A 257 -1.38 -0.64 20.91
N TYR A 258 -2.36 -1.26 20.27
CA TYR A 258 -2.35 -2.70 19.99
C TYR A 258 -1.22 -3.11 19.04
N SER A 259 -1.03 -2.38 17.95
CA SER A 259 0.04 -2.65 16.97
C SER A 259 1.44 -2.48 17.59
N LYS A 260 1.61 -1.54 18.51
CA LYS A 260 2.88 -1.36 19.24
C LYS A 260 3.18 -2.52 20.19
N LYS A 261 2.13 -3.12 20.79
CA LYS A 261 2.26 -4.21 21.76
C LYS A 261 2.49 -5.58 21.11
N THR A 262 1.97 -5.79 19.89
CA THR A 262 2.06 -7.08 19.19
C THR A 262 3.29 -7.15 18.31
N PHE A 263 3.93 -8.30 18.29
CA PHE A 263 5.07 -8.60 17.41
C PHE A 263 4.59 -9.52 16.28
N GLY A 264 4.59 -9.02 15.04
CA GLY A 264 4.13 -9.77 13.87
C GLY A 264 2.66 -10.22 13.96
N MET A 265 1.79 -9.44 14.64
CA MET A 265 0.37 -9.77 14.88
C MET A 265 0.13 -11.10 15.60
N PHE A 266 1.10 -11.59 16.38
CA PHE A 266 0.91 -12.76 17.22
C PHE A 266 0.27 -12.35 18.54
N ALA A 267 -0.84 -13.02 18.86
CA ALA A 267 -1.52 -12.85 20.14
C ALA A 267 -0.67 -13.38 21.29
N GLY A 268 -0.72 -12.71 22.43
CA GLY A 268 -0.07 -13.10 23.67
C GLY A 268 -0.72 -12.39 24.84
N LYS A 269 -0.41 -12.82 26.07
CA LYS A 269 -0.87 -12.12 27.26
C LYS A 269 -0.17 -10.77 27.33
N GLU A 270 -0.95 -9.69 27.45
CA GLU A 270 -0.40 -8.35 27.62
C GLU A 270 0.26 -8.19 28.99
N GLU A 271 1.47 -7.71 28.98
CA GLU A 271 2.30 -7.50 30.17
C GLU A 271 3.11 -6.21 30.06
N THR A 272 3.26 -5.55 31.17
CA THR A 272 4.26 -4.48 31.29
C THR A 272 5.62 -5.11 31.63
N VAL A 273 6.53 -5.07 30.66
CA VAL A 273 7.86 -5.66 30.79
C VAL A 273 8.89 -4.56 31.03
N THR A 274 9.79 -4.79 31.98
CA THR A 274 10.94 -3.93 32.24
C THR A 274 12.17 -4.53 31.59
N LEU A 275 12.77 -3.76 30.68
CA LEU A 275 13.99 -4.12 29.96
C LEU A 275 15.16 -3.27 30.47
N ARG A 276 16.27 -3.92 30.78
CA ARG A 276 17.56 -3.27 30.99
C ARG A 276 18.37 -3.39 29.73
N CYS A 277 18.79 -2.27 29.17
CA CYS A 277 19.42 -2.21 27.86
C CYS A 277 20.71 -1.41 27.89
N ASP A 278 21.65 -1.77 27.03
CA ASP A 278 22.75 -0.86 26.70
C ASP A 278 22.19 0.44 26.09
N ARG A 279 22.84 1.56 26.34
CA ARG A 279 22.43 2.89 25.85
C ARG A 279 22.32 2.97 24.33
N SER A 280 23.09 2.21 23.59
CA SER A 280 23.04 2.14 22.12
C SER A 280 21.67 1.71 21.60
N LEU A 281 20.89 0.99 22.39
CA LEU A 281 19.53 0.56 22.05
C LEU A 281 18.45 1.64 22.23
N THR A 282 18.81 2.86 22.66
CA THR A 282 17.83 3.96 22.85
C THR A 282 17.01 4.23 21.59
N GLY A 283 17.65 4.31 20.42
CA GLY A 283 16.98 4.49 19.14
C GLY A 283 16.05 3.32 18.83
N VAL A 284 16.50 2.08 19.02
CA VAL A 284 15.70 0.88 18.78
C VAL A 284 14.42 0.86 19.64
N MET A 285 14.53 1.29 20.91
CA MET A 285 13.35 1.39 21.80
C MET A 285 12.38 2.46 21.32
N ILE A 286 12.88 3.63 20.88
CA ILE A 286 12.05 4.72 20.35
C ILE A 286 11.38 4.28 19.03
N ASP A 287 12.13 3.67 18.13
CA ASP A 287 11.61 3.22 16.84
C ASP A 287 10.51 2.17 17.01
N ARG A 288 10.67 1.27 17.98
CA ARG A 288 9.70 0.19 18.22
C ARG A 288 8.49 0.64 19.02
N PHE A 289 8.68 1.38 20.10
CA PHE A 289 7.62 1.69 21.07
C PHE A 289 7.13 3.15 21.02
N GLY A 290 7.79 4.00 20.24
CA GLY A 290 7.49 5.41 20.10
C GLY A 290 8.26 6.29 21.09
N LYS A 291 8.25 7.61 20.84
CA LYS A 291 8.97 8.60 21.66
C LYS A 291 8.46 8.67 23.09
N ASP A 292 7.23 8.25 23.35
CA ASP A 292 6.57 8.29 24.66
C ASP A 292 6.91 7.08 25.54
N VAL A 293 7.76 6.17 25.05
CA VAL A 293 8.21 5.00 25.82
C VAL A 293 8.87 5.44 27.11
N ALA A 294 8.41 4.87 28.24
CA ALA A 294 8.96 5.19 29.55
C ALA A 294 10.39 4.66 29.67
N MET A 295 11.36 5.55 29.54
CA MET A 295 12.79 5.22 29.67
C MET A 295 13.46 6.10 30.73
N ARG A 296 14.42 5.51 31.44
CA ARG A 296 15.30 6.24 32.36
C ARG A 296 16.76 5.80 32.24
N LYS A 297 17.67 6.72 32.41
CA LYS A 297 19.11 6.45 32.54
C LYS A 297 19.36 5.78 33.89
N ILE A 298 20.07 4.65 33.90
CA ILE A 298 20.55 3.99 35.13
C ILE A 298 21.98 4.42 35.45
N ASP A 299 22.86 4.34 34.44
CA ASP A 299 24.25 4.76 34.50
C ASP A 299 24.70 5.28 33.12
N GLU A 300 26.00 5.52 32.90
CA GLU A 300 26.54 6.09 31.66
C GLU A 300 26.27 5.20 30.44
N ASN A 301 26.21 3.88 30.61
CA ASN A 301 26.08 2.90 29.53
C ASN A 301 24.73 2.15 29.51
N THR A 302 23.89 2.37 30.55
CA THR A 302 22.70 1.55 30.76
C THR A 302 21.44 2.41 30.87
N ILE A 303 20.40 1.99 30.15
CA ILE A 303 19.04 2.51 30.27
C ILE A 303 18.08 1.41 30.76
N GLN A 304 16.99 1.83 31.36
CA GLN A 304 15.85 0.96 31.66
C GLN A 304 14.63 1.46 30.92
N ALA A 305 13.97 0.57 30.18
CA ALA A 305 12.73 0.85 29.46
C ALA A 305 11.58 0.02 30.04
N ARG A 306 10.40 0.62 30.20
CA ARG A 306 9.15 -0.08 30.54
C ARG A 306 8.25 -0.08 29.34
N VAL A 307 7.92 -1.26 28.85
CA VAL A 307 7.16 -1.46 27.61
C VAL A 307 5.95 -2.36 27.85
N ASN A 308 4.82 -2.04 27.23
CA ASN A 308 3.65 -2.90 27.21
C ASN A 308 3.71 -3.78 25.98
N VAL A 309 3.72 -5.09 26.15
CA VAL A 309 3.88 -6.06 25.05
C VAL A 309 2.96 -7.25 25.24
N ALA A 310 2.52 -7.83 24.11
CA ALA A 310 1.95 -9.16 24.08
C ALA A 310 3.12 -10.17 24.14
N VAL A 311 3.28 -10.81 25.29
CA VAL A 311 4.37 -11.79 25.49
C VAL A 311 4.13 -12.99 24.57
N SER A 312 5.02 -13.18 23.63
CA SER A 312 4.93 -14.20 22.58
C SER A 312 6.32 -14.69 22.16
N ARG A 313 6.38 -15.80 21.42
CA ARG A 313 7.65 -16.29 20.85
C ARG A 313 8.32 -15.24 19.94
N GLN A 314 7.54 -14.39 19.25
CA GLN A 314 8.06 -13.32 18.39
C GLN A 314 8.68 -12.20 19.22
N PHE A 315 8.07 -11.83 20.35
CA PHE A 315 8.69 -10.91 21.31
C PHE A 315 10.02 -11.47 21.84
N PHE A 316 10.05 -12.72 22.23
CA PHE A 316 11.28 -13.38 22.70
C PHE A 316 12.33 -13.47 21.58
N GLY A 317 11.92 -13.78 20.34
CA GLY A 317 12.82 -13.76 19.19
C GLY A 317 13.41 -12.38 18.91
N TRP A 318 12.61 -11.32 19.06
CA TRP A 318 13.09 -9.94 18.95
C TRP A 318 14.10 -9.59 20.03
N ILE A 319 13.81 -9.93 21.31
CA ILE A 319 14.77 -9.75 22.42
C ILE A 319 16.06 -10.52 22.13
N THR A 320 15.97 -11.77 21.69
CA THR A 320 17.14 -12.61 21.36
C THR A 320 17.97 -11.98 20.23
N GLY A 321 17.31 -11.37 19.23
CA GLY A 321 17.95 -10.68 18.11
C GLY A 321 18.74 -9.43 18.51
N LEU A 322 18.44 -8.83 19.65
CA LEU A 322 19.22 -7.72 20.22
C LEU A 322 20.50 -8.18 20.94
N GLY A 323 20.68 -9.50 21.10
CA GLY A 323 21.87 -10.09 21.69
C GLY A 323 21.95 -9.93 23.21
N ASN A 324 23.18 -9.90 23.73
CA ASN A 324 23.45 -9.86 25.18
C ASN A 324 23.41 -8.45 25.80
N ILE A 325 23.07 -7.43 25.00
CA ILE A 325 23.01 -6.03 25.43
C ILE A 325 21.60 -5.62 25.90
N VAL A 326 20.67 -6.58 25.97
CA VAL A 326 19.33 -6.42 26.56
C VAL A 326 19.03 -7.53 27.54
N LYS A 327 18.32 -7.21 28.62
CA LYS A 327 17.86 -8.19 29.61
C LYS A 327 16.43 -7.86 30.04
N ILE A 328 15.57 -8.86 30.10
CA ILE A 328 14.27 -8.76 30.75
C ILE A 328 14.51 -8.76 32.27
N GLU A 329 14.13 -7.68 32.97
CA GLU A 329 14.28 -7.58 34.43
C GLU A 329 13.00 -7.97 35.18
N ALA A 330 11.84 -7.63 34.61
CA ALA A 330 10.55 -7.89 35.25
C ALA A 330 9.44 -7.98 34.22
N PRO A 331 8.32 -8.65 34.52
CA PRO A 331 8.06 -9.44 35.74
C PRO A 331 8.77 -10.81 35.69
N GLU A 332 9.01 -11.41 36.86
CA GLU A 332 9.78 -12.69 36.99
C GLU A 332 9.21 -13.78 36.09
N ARG A 333 7.88 -13.93 36.03
CA ARG A 333 7.24 -14.91 35.14
C ARG A 333 7.64 -14.78 33.69
N VAL A 334 7.85 -13.55 33.18
CA VAL A 334 8.28 -13.33 31.78
C VAL A 334 9.76 -13.69 31.63
N VAL A 335 10.57 -13.46 32.67
CA VAL A 335 11.97 -13.90 32.72
C VAL A 335 12.05 -15.42 32.66
N GLU A 336 11.22 -16.14 33.44
CA GLU A 336 11.14 -17.58 33.40
C GLU A 336 10.72 -18.10 32.05
N GLN A 337 9.65 -17.57 31.46
CA GLN A 337 9.20 -17.96 30.13
C GLN A 337 10.27 -17.72 29.05
N TYR A 338 11.07 -16.66 29.20
CA TYR A 338 12.18 -16.40 28.29
C TYR A 338 13.32 -17.39 28.46
N ARG A 339 13.62 -17.80 29.71
CA ARG A 339 14.62 -18.86 29.98
C ARG A 339 14.18 -20.18 29.37
N ASP A 340 12.91 -20.56 29.53
CA ASP A 340 12.35 -21.78 28.95
C ASP A 340 12.46 -21.74 27.43
N TYR A 341 12.07 -20.59 26.79
CA TYR A 341 12.20 -20.38 25.36
C TYR A 341 13.64 -20.57 24.87
N LEU A 342 14.62 -20.01 25.59
CA LEU A 342 16.04 -20.16 25.24
C LEU A 342 16.51 -21.63 25.47
N GLY A 343 16.02 -22.29 26.52
CA GLY A 343 16.29 -23.69 26.79
C GLY A 343 15.85 -24.60 25.65
N GLU A 344 14.60 -24.44 25.18
CA GLU A 344 14.07 -25.19 24.03
C GLU A 344 14.92 -25.01 22.76
N ILE A 345 15.52 -23.82 22.56
CA ILE A 345 16.39 -23.56 21.42
C ILE A 345 17.73 -24.31 21.62
N ILE A 346 18.35 -24.19 22.78
CA ILE A 346 19.64 -24.81 23.08
C ILE A 346 19.56 -26.32 22.93
N GLU A 347 18.49 -26.95 23.44
CA GLU A 347 18.28 -28.40 23.34
C GLU A 347 18.30 -28.93 21.90
N ARG A 348 17.94 -28.10 20.92
CA ARG A 348 17.99 -28.48 19.48
C ARG A 348 19.39 -28.48 18.88
N TYR A 349 20.34 -27.86 19.55
CA TYR A 349 21.74 -27.76 19.11
C TYR A 349 22.70 -28.58 19.98
N SER A 350 22.18 -29.21 21.00
CA SER A 350 22.90 -30.17 21.88
C SER A 350 22.74 -31.58 21.37
#